data_47c813258725977a6fd9279c9c78a840
#
_entry.id   47c813258725977a6fd9279c9c78a840
#
_cell.length_a   1.000
_cell.length_b   1.000
_cell.length_c   1.000
_cell.angle_alpha   90.00
_cell.angle_beta   90.00
_cell.angle_gamma   90.00
#
_symmetry.space_group_name_H-M   'P 1'
#
loop_
_entity.id
_entity.type
_entity.pdbx_description
1 polymer ?
#
loop_
_entity_poly.entity_id
_entity_poly.type
_entity_poly.pdbx_seq_one_letter_code
_entity_poly.pdbx_strand_id
1 'polypeptide(L)'
;MLNCDDFYDRDAFRVMGKFLADLPEGSTGKYAMVGFRVGNTLSESGTVSRGVCENDEKSHLLTSVVERTKIERHGDTVQYLDENEEWVSIPDTTPVSMNFWGFTPDYFAHSKAYFREFLSDPKNQANLKSEFFIPLMVDTLIKQGKATCEVLDTTSKWFGVTYPEDRPEVVAKLAALHEQGQYPDKMF
;
A
#
# COMPACT_ATOMS: atom_id res chain seq x y z
N MET A 1 -5.41 -4.02 8.11
CA MET A 1 -6.34 -3.27 7.24
C MET A 1 -5.87 -3.41 5.81
N LEU A 2 -6.79 -3.66 4.89
CA LEU A 2 -6.51 -3.83 3.46
C LEU A 2 -7.78 -3.47 2.66
N ASN A 3 -7.65 -3.26 1.37
CA ASN A 3 -8.80 -3.10 0.46
C ASN A 3 -9.45 -4.46 0.22
N CYS A 4 -10.77 -4.52 0.16
CA CYS A 4 -11.49 -5.79 0.03
C CYS A 4 -11.66 -6.25 -1.44
N ASP A 5 -11.33 -5.42 -2.39
CA ASP A 5 -11.46 -5.62 -3.83
C ASP A 5 -10.11 -5.84 -4.56
N ASP A 6 -9.02 -5.91 -3.79
CA ASP A 6 -7.66 -6.16 -4.29
C ASP A 6 -7.19 -7.58 -4.02
N PHE A 7 -6.40 -8.13 -4.92
CA PHE A 7 -5.68 -9.38 -4.71
C PHE A 7 -4.25 -9.11 -4.24
N TYR A 8 -3.90 -9.61 -3.04
CA TYR A 8 -2.62 -9.34 -2.40
C TYR A 8 -1.66 -10.54 -2.37
N ASP A 9 -2.11 -11.72 -2.86
CA ASP A 9 -1.37 -12.97 -2.80
C ASP A 9 -1.06 -13.44 -1.35
N ARG A 10 -0.62 -14.70 -1.23
CA ARG A 10 -0.47 -15.39 0.07
C ARG A 10 0.73 -14.89 0.89
N ASP A 11 1.84 -14.54 0.22
CA ASP A 11 3.06 -14.13 0.92
C ASP A 11 2.86 -12.80 1.67
N ALA A 12 2.11 -11.85 1.10
CA ALA A 12 1.78 -10.60 1.77
C ALA A 12 1.05 -10.84 3.11
N PHE A 13 0.09 -11.77 3.14
CA PHE A 13 -0.59 -12.16 4.39
C PHE A 13 0.36 -12.87 5.37
N ARG A 14 1.26 -13.71 4.86
CA ARG A 14 2.23 -14.44 5.68
C ARG A 14 3.18 -13.48 6.40
N VAL A 15 3.77 -12.50 5.69
CA VAL A 15 4.71 -11.56 6.30
C VAL A 15 4.02 -10.64 7.29
N MET A 16 2.82 -10.15 6.99
CA MET A 16 2.03 -9.34 7.90
C MET A 16 1.56 -10.14 9.12
N GLY A 17 1.06 -11.36 8.92
CA GLY A 17 0.63 -12.25 10.00
C GLY A 17 1.78 -12.58 10.95
N LYS A 18 2.98 -12.84 10.41
CA LYS A 18 4.18 -13.05 11.23
C LYS A 18 4.52 -11.79 12.04
N PHE A 19 4.58 -10.62 11.43
CA PHE A 19 4.85 -9.37 12.13
C PHE A 19 3.89 -9.17 13.33
N LEU A 20 2.58 -9.30 13.09
CA LEU A 20 1.57 -9.10 14.12
C LEU A 20 1.64 -10.14 15.25
N ALA A 21 1.96 -11.40 14.91
CA ALA A 21 2.10 -12.48 15.89
C ALA A 21 3.36 -12.34 16.76
N ASP A 22 4.42 -11.75 16.25
CA ASP A 22 5.69 -11.55 16.96
C ASP A 22 5.66 -10.30 17.86
N LEU A 23 4.62 -9.46 17.79
CA LEU A 23 4.50 -8.29 18.64
C LEU A 23 4.26 -8.71 20.10
N PRO A 24 5.03 -8.15 21.07
CA PRO A 24 4.74 -8.34 22.50
C PRO A 24 3.31 -7.89 22.85
N GLU A 25 2.70 -8.58 23.81
CA GLU A 25 1.39 -8.18 24.32
C GLU A 25 1.43 -6.74 24.87
N GLY A 26 0.40 -5.96 24.56
CA GLY A 26 0.32 -4.55 24.97
C GLY A 26 1.18 -3.59 24.13
N SER A 27 1.79 -4.04 23.04
CA SER A 27 2.52 -3.16 22.12
C SER A 27 1.64 -2.01 21.62
N THR A 28 2.23 -0.81 21.55
CA THR A 28 1.60 0.40 21.02
C THR A 28 2.54 1.11 20.06
N GLY A 29 2.00 1.82 19.08
CA GLY A 29 2.79 2.57 18.08
C GLY A 29 3.69 1.67 17.23
N LYS A 30 3.39 0.38 17.14
CA LYS A 30 4.13 -0.58 16.33
C LYS A 30 3.28 -0.99 15.13
N TYR A 31 3.58 -0.36 14.01
CA TYR A 31 2.85 -0.55 12.75
C TYR A 31 3.73 -1.21 11.72
N ALA A 32 3.12 -1.82 10.74
CA ALA A 32 3.80 -2.29 9.55
C ALA A 32 2.95 -2.06 8.30
N MET A 33 3.59 -2.01 7.18
CA MET A 33 2.96 -2.09 5.87
C MET A 33 3.63 -3.15 5.01
N VAL A 34 2.89 -3.78 4.13
CA VAL A 34 3.48 -4.63 3.09
C VAL A 34 3.95 -3.74 1.96
N GLY A 35 5.26 -3.71 1.73
CA GLY A 35 5.91 -3.00 0.63
C GLY A 35 5.92 -3.86 -0.62
N PHE A 36 5.00 -3.61 -1.54
CA PHE A 36 5.01 -4.27 -2.85
C PHE A 36 6.04 -3.60 -3.75
N ARG A 37 6.68 -4.38 -4.60
CA ARG A 37 7.60 -3.84 -5.61
C ARG A 37 6.79 -3.15 -6.69
N VAL A 38 7.11 -1.89 -7.00
CA VAL A 38 6.33 -1.08 -7.95
C VAL A 38 6.13 -1.80 -9.29
N GLY A 39 7.16 -2.49 -9.80
CA GLY A 39 7.08 -3.27 -11.04
C GLY A 39 6.03 -4.40 -11.01
N ASN A 40 5.61 -4.85 -9.82
CA ASN A 40 4.59 -5.88 -9.62
C ASN A 40 3.17 -5.30 -9.42
N THR A 41 2.99 -3.99 -9.59
CA THR A 41 1.72 -3.29 -9.28
C THR A 41 1.21 -2.40 -10.42
N LEU A 42 1.82 -2.51 -11.59
CA LEU A 42 1.45 -1.72 -12.77
C LEU A 42 0.21 -2.29 -13.46
N SER A 43 -0.45 -1.47 -14.25
CA SER A 43 -1.53 -1.88 -15.17
C SER A 43 -1.03 -1.77 -16.61
N GLU A 44 -1.42 -2.73 -17.45
CA GLU A 44 -1.21 -2.67 -18.89
C GLU A 44 -2.18 -1.69 -19.58
N SER A 45 -3.23 -1.29 -18.88
CA SER A 45 -4.32 -0.46 -19.43
C SER A 45 -4.08 1.05 -19.22
N GLY A 46 -3.05 1.44 -18.46
CA GLY A 46 -2.74 2.86 -18.25
C GLY A 46 -1.92 3.14 -17.00
N THR A 47 -1.80 4.42 -16.67
CA THR A 47 -1.05 4.87 -15.48
C THR A 47 -1.76 4.47 -14.20
N VAL A 48 -0.98 4.27 -13.14
CA VAL A 48 -1.50 3.96 -11.79
C VAL A 48 -1.01 4.99 -10.77
N SER A 49 -1.70 5.10 -9.64
CA SER A 49 -1.28 5.90 -8.49
C SER A 49 -0.82 5.00 -7.36
N ARG A 50 0.32 5.31 -6.72
CA ARG A 50 0.90 4.52 -5.62
C ARG A 50 1.57 5.41 -4.59
N GLY A 51 1.45 5.04 -3.34
CA GLY A 51 2.28 5.60 -2.28
C GLY A 51 3.70 5.06 -2.37
N VAL A 52 4.61 5.80 -3.01
CA VAL A 52 6.02 5.43 -3.10
C VAL A 52 6.68 5.61 -1.74
N CYS A 53 7.32 4.56 -1.24
CA CYS A 53 7.87 4.48 0.09
C CYS A 53 9.38 4.61 0.09
N GLU A 54 9.89 5.36 1.07
CA GLU A 54 11.30 5.33 1.46
C GLU A 54 11.40 4.68 2.84
N ASN A 55 12.40 3.85 3.03
CA ASN A 55 12.67 3.20 4.30
C ASN A 55 14.17 3.20 4.60
N ASP A 56 14.51 3.19 5.88
CA ASP A 56 15.88 2.99 6.32
C ASP A 56 16.35 1.57 5.97
N GLU A 57 17.49 1.46 5.29
CA GLU A 57 18.00 0.17 4.78
C GLU A 57 18.35 -0.84 5.88
N LYS A 58 18.67 -0.38 7.10
CA LYS A 58 19.11 -1.24 8.20
C LYS A 58 17.95 -1.67 9.09
N SER A 59 17.08 -0.74 9.43
CA SER A 59 15.96 -0.98 10.33
C SER A 59 14.67 -1.37 9.59
N HIS A 60 14.63 -1.17 8.28
CA HIS A 60 13.42 -1.32 7.43
C HIS A 60 12.25 -0.43 7.85
N LEU A 61 12.50 0.57 8.70
CA LEU A 61 11.45 1.50 9.12
C LEU A 61 11.13 2.50 8.01
N LEU A 62 9.84 2.69 7.79
CA LEU A 62 9.31 3.68 6.86
C LEU A 62 9.74 5.08 7.31
N THR A 63 10.36 5.82 6.42
CA THR A 63 10.79 7.20 6.66
C THR A 63 9.93 8.22 5.93
N SER A 64 9.36 7.83 4.80
CA SER A 64 8.53 8.69 3.97
C SER A 64 7.58 7.85 3.11
N VAL A 65 6.40 8.38 2.88
CA VAL A 65 5.45 7.87 1.89
C VAL A 65 4.91 9.04 1.08
N VAL A 66 5.09 8.98 -0.23
CA VAL A 66 4.64 10.05 -1.13
C VAL A 66 3.73 9.46 -2.20
N GLU A 67 2.49 9.93 -2.23
CA GLU A 67 1.57 9.54 -3.30
C GLU A 67 2.06 10.09 -4.65
N ARG A 68 2.37 9.16 -5.58
CA ARG A 68 2.73 9.47 -6.95
C ARG A 68 1.62 9.03 -7.87
N THR A 69 1.09 9.96 -8.60
CA THR A 69 0.12 9.72 -9.66
C THR A 69 0.85 9.48 -10.99
N LYS A 70 0.17 8.85 -11.94
CA LYS A 70 0.73 8.60 -13.27
C LYS A 70 2.06 7.84 -13.25
N ILE A 71 2.08 6.67 -12.59
CA ILE A 71 3.18 5.72 -12.67
C ILE A 71 2.89 4.76 -13.81
N GLU A 72 3.87 4.54 -14.68
CA GLU A 72 3.77 3.57 -15.77
C GLU A 72 5.15 3.08 -16.21
N ARG A 73 5.16 2.08 -17.10
CA ARG A 73 6.40 1.54 -17.67
C ARG A 73 6.73 2.21 -18.99
N HIS A 74 7.93 2.78 -19.08
CA HIS A 74 8.51 3.33 -20.30
C HIS A 74 9.68 2.44 -20.76
N GLY A 75 9.44 1.57 -21.73
CA GLY A 75 10.42 0.55 -22.11
C GLY A 75 10.75 -0.37 -20.95
N ASP A 76 12.03 -0.43 -20.54
CA ASP A 76 12.49 -1.27 -19.45
C ASP A 76 12.49 -0.59 -18.07
N THR A 77 12.01 0.65 -17.99
CA THR A 77 12.02 1.44 -16.72
C THR A 77 10.62 1.79 -16.26
N VAL A 78 10.41 1.76 -14.95
CA VAL A 78 9.23 2.34 -14.32
C VAL A 78 9.48 3.81 -14.06
N GLN A 79 8.52 4.65 -14.41
CA GLN A 79 8.62 6.09 -14.25
C GLN A 79 7.33 6.65 -13.65
N TYR A 80 7.44 7.77 -12.95
CA TYR A 80 6.30 8.59 -12.54
C TYR A 80 6.45 10.02 -13.01
N LEU A 81 5.34 10.70 -13.22
CA LEU A 81 5.34 12.13 -13.54
C LEU A 81 5.46 12.93 -12.25
N ASP A 82 6.48 13.78 -12.15
CA ASP A 82 6.70 14.65 -10.99
C ASP A 82 5.84 15.92 -11.02
N GLU A 83 6.03 16.80 -10.03
CA GLU A 83 5.30 18.06 -9.89
C GLU A 83 5.66 19.10 -10.98
N ASN A 84 6.80 18.92 -11.67
CA ASN A 84 7.26 19.75 -12.78
C ASN A 84 6.84 19.19 -14.14
N GLU A 85 6.00 18.13 -14.15
CA GLU A 85 5.62 17.38 -15.35
C GLU A 85 6.81 16.70 -16.05
N GLU A 86 7.84 16.29 -15.28
CA GLU A 86 8.99 15.55 -15.78
C GLU A 86 8.88 14.06 -15.37
N TRP A 87 9.27 13.17 -16.29
CA TRP A 87 9.31 11.75 -16.03
C TRP A 87 10.54 11.35 -15.23
N VAL A 88 10.32 10.83 -14.03
CA VAL A 88 11.39 10.41 -13.11
C VAL A 88 11.39 8.89 -13.01
N SER A 89 12.54 8.27 -13.31
CA SER A 89 12.72 6.82 -13.23
C SER A 89 12.89 6.36 -11.79
N ILE A 90 12.25 5.22 -11.47
CA ILE A 90 12.43 4.51 -10.20
C ILE A 90 12.71 3.03 -10.46
N PRO A 91 13.52 2.36 -9.61
CA PRO A 91 13.75 0.93 -9.71
C PRO A 91 12.45 0.13 -9.59
N ASP A 92 12.32 -0.95 -10.35
CA ASP A 92 11.19 -1.90 -10.27
C ASP A 92 10.98 -2.46 -8.86
N THR A 93 12.06 -2.51 -8.06
CA THR A 93 12.05 -3.00 -6.67
C THR A 93 11.64 -1.96 -5.65
N THR A 94 11.41 -0.70 -6.06
CA THR A 94 10.99 0.37 -5.14
C THR A 94 9.72 -0.04 -4.42
N PRO A 95 9.70 0.02 -3.07
CA PRO A 95 8.52 -0.35 -2.30
C PRO A 95 7.41 0.68 -2.47
N VAL A 96 6.19 0.19 -2.68
CA VAL A 96 4.98 1.00 -2.76
C VAL A 96 3.91 0.46 -1.82
N SER A 97 3.11 1.37 -1.28
CA SER A 97 1.92 1.04 -0.51
C SER A 97 0.78 0.66 -1.44
N MET A 98 0.18 -0.49 -1.14
CA MET A 98 -1.07 -0.97 -1.75
C MET A 98 -2.19 -1.02 -0.69
N ASN A 99 -2.12 -0.16 0.33
CA ASN A 99 -3.06 -0.11 1.45
C ASN A 99 -3.14 -1.40 2.27
N PHE A 100 -2.06 -2.18 2.36
CA PHE A 100 -2.00 -3.33 3.24
C PHE A 100 -1.20 -3.00 4.50
N TRP A 101 -1.90 -2.68 5.60
CA TRP A 101 -1.35 -2.18 6.85
C TRP A 101 -1.65 -3.11 8.02
N GLY A 102 -0.69 -3.24 8.94
CA GLY A 102 -0.85 -3.83 10.27
C GLY A 102 -0.70 -2.76 11.35
N PHE A 103 -1.62 -2.71 12.27
CA PHE A 103 -1.65 -1.71 13.33
C PHE A 103 -1.82 -2.33 14.71
N THR A 104 -1.15 -1.76 15.70
CA THR A 104 -1.51 -1.96 17.11
C THR A 104 -2.80 -1.18 17.44
N PRO A 105 -3.58 -1.59 18.48
CA PRO A 105 -4.91 -1.03 18.74
C PRO A 105 -4.97 0.48 19.00
N ASP A 106 -3.87 1.09 19.43
CA ASP A 106 -3.76 2.54 19.65
C ASP A 106 -4.00 3.36 18.38
N TYR A 107 -3.79 2.75 17.18
CA TYR A 107 -4.10 3.37 15.90
C TYR A 107 -5.52 3.94 15.84
N PHE A 108 -6.51 3.22 16.39
CA PHE A 108 -7.91 3.68 16.33
C PHE A 108 -8.16 4.94 17.14
N ALA A 109 -7.45 5.12 18.27
CA ALA A 109 -7.55 6.35 19.07
C ALA A 109 -6.95 7.54 18.31
N HIS A 110 -5.79 7.35 17.69
CA HIS A 110 -5.16 8.36 16.84
C HIS A 110 -6.02 8.68 15.61
N SER A 111 -6.47 7.66 14.88
CA SER A 111 -7.31 7.83 13.69
C SER A 111 -8.57 8.62 14.00
N LYS A 112 -9.24 8.35 15.12
CA LYS A 112 -10.44 9.08 15.55
C LYS A 112 -10.16 10.57 15.79
N ALA A 113 -9.01 10.91 16.39
CA ALA A 113 -8.63 12.30 16.64
C ALA A 113 -8.36 13.04 15.32
N TYR A 114 -7.50 12.48 14.47
CA TYR A 114 -7.15 13.08 13.17
C TYR A 114 -8.34 13.18 12.21
N PHE A 115 -9.24 12.19 12.22
CA PHE A 115 -10.44 12.24 11.38
C PHE A 115 -11.37 13.37 11.81
N ARG A 116 -11.47 13.65 13.11
CA ARG A 116 -12.23 14.82 13.60
C ARG A 116 -11.62 16.14 13.13
N GLU A 117 -10.30 16.27 13.19
CA GLU A 117 -9.59 17.44 12.68
C GLU A 117 -9.83 17.60 11.18
N PHE A 118 -9.68 16.52 10.40
CA PHE A 118 -9.95 16.49 8.96
C PHE A 118 -11.37 16.98 8.64
N LEU A 119 -12.38 16.49 9.36
CA LEU A 119 -13.78 16.91 9.16
C LEU A 119 -14.05 18.35 9.61
N SER A 120 -13.24 18.88 10.51
CA SER A 120 -13.40 20.26 11.02
C SER A 120 -12.70 21.29 10.13
N ASP A 121 -11.84 20.89 9.21
CA ASP A 121 -11.16 21.80 8.30
C ASP A 121 -12.12 22.30 7.22
N PRO A 122 -12.37 23.64 7.11
CA PRO A 122 -13.26 24.20 6.11
C PRO A 122 -12.87 23.87 4.67
N LYS A 123 -11.55 23.67 4.39
CA LYS A 123 -11.07 23.26 3.06
C LYS A 123 -11.56 21.87 2.68
N ASN A 124 -11.51 20.94 3.64
CA ASN A 124 -12.01 19.58 3.43
C ASN A 124 -13.54 19.55 3.30
N GLN A 125 -14.24 20.37 4.08
CA GLN A 125 -15.70 20.49 4.00
C GLN A 125 -16.17 21.06 2.65
N ALA A 126 -15.41 21.98 2.07
CA ALA A 126 -15.74 22.61 0.78
C ALA A 126 -15.40 21.72 -0.43
N ASN A 127 -14.56 20.71 -0.25
CA ASN A 127 -14.11 19.83 -1.33
C ASN A 127 -14.78 18.45 -1.24
N LEU A 128 -15.78 18.20 -2.09
CA LEU A 128 -16.50 16.92 -2.16
C LEU A 128 -15.61 15.70 -2.51
N LYS A 129 -14.37 15.94 -2.96
CA LYS A 129 -13.38 14.90 -3.26
C LYS A 129 -12.28 14.79 -2.21
N SER A 130 -12.45 15.45 -1.04
CA SER A 130 -11.50 15.29 0.07
C SER A 130 -11.52 13.86 0.59
N GLU A 131 -10.32 13.29 0.73
CA GLU A 131 -10.10 11.94 1.23
C GLU A 131 -9.18 11.96 2.45
N PHE A 132 -9.51 11.15 3.45
CA PHE A 132 -8.70 10.93 4.63
C PHE A 132 -7.72 9.78 4.38
N PHE A 133 -6.53 10.11 3.94
CA PHE A 133 -5.53 9.12 3.54
C PHE A 133 -4.84 8.48 4.75
N ILE A 134 -4.86 7.15 4.80
CA ILE A 134 -4.16 6.37 5.82
C ILE A 134 -2.64 6.58 5.78
N PRO A 135 -1.98 6.55 4.61
CA PRO A 135 -0.54 6.80 4.52
C PRO A 135 -0.14 8.14 5.13
N LEU A 136 -0.91 9.21 4.88
CA LEU A 136 -0.65 10.54 5.43
C LEU A 136 -0.76 10.55 6.96
N MET A 137 -1.73 9.84 7.51
CA MET A 137 -1.88 9.71 8.96
C MET A 137 -0.69 8.95 9.58
N VAL A 138 -0.26 7.85 8.98
CA VAL A 138 0.90 7.06 9.43
C VAL A 138 2.16 7.92 9.39
N ASP A 139 2.42 8.63 8.29
CA ASP A 139 3.54 9.57 8.14
C ASP A 139 3.53 10.64 9.24
N THR A 140 2.36 11.20 9.53
CA THR A 140 2.20 12.17 10.61
C THR A 140 2.56 11.60 11.97
N LEU A 141 2.12 10.38 12.30
CA LEU A 141 2.43 9.72 13.57
C LEU A 141 3.93 9.40 13.70
N ILE A 142 4.57 8.99 12.61
CA ILE A 142 6.02 8.75 12.55
C ILE A 142 6.76 10.06 12.83
N LYS A 143 6.43 11.15 12.13
CA LYS A 143 7.05 12.48 12.31
C LYS A 143 6.87 13.04 13.72
N GLN A 144 5.79 12.69 14.40
CA GLN A 144 5.53 13.06 15.78
C GLN A 144 6.20 12.13 16.82
N GLY A 145 6.91 11.10 16.39
CA GLY A 145 7.52 10.10 17.26
C GLY A 145 6.51 9.24 18.03
N LYS A 146 5.26 9.19 17.58
CA LYS A 146 4.18 8.42 18.22
C LYS A 146 4.10 6.98 17.72
N ALA A 147 4.63 6.70 16.53
CA ALA A 147 4.66 5.37 15.94
C ALA A 147 5.92 5.13 15.13
N THR A 148 6.22 3.85 14.95
CA THR A 148 7.14 3.34 13.94
C THR A 148 6.37 2.45 12.98
N CYS A 149 6.74 2.42 11.71
CA CYS A 149 6.13 1.55 10.73
C CYS A 149 7.21 0.76 10.01
N GLU A 150 7.16 -0.56 10.07
CA GLU A 150 8.09 -1.43 9.36
C GLU A 150 7.58 -1.69 7.94
N VAL A 151 8.47 -1.61 6.95
CA VAL A 151 8.16 -1.99 5.56
C VAL A 151 8.52 -3.45 5.37
N LEU A 152 7.49 -4.30 5.29
CA LEU A 152 7.63 -5.73 5.10
C LEU A 152 7.80 -6.04 3.61
N ASP A 153 8.99 -6.52 3.22
CA ASP A 153 9.22 -6.92 1.82
C ASP A 153 8.41 -8.16 1.45
N THR A 154 7.85 -8.14 0.26
CA THR A 154 7.16 -9.29 -0.34
C THR A 154 7.50 -9.43 -1.81
N THR A 155 7.54 -10.68 -2.27
CA THR A 155 7.64 -11.01 -3.70
C THR A 155 6.28 -11.16 -4.35
N SER A 156 5.20 -11.03 -3.58
CA SER A 156 3.83 -11.13 -4.07
C SER A 156 3.57 -10.18 -5.23
N LYS A 157 2.71 -10.63 -6.13
CA LYS A 157 2.16 -9.81 -7.20
C LYS A 157 0.80 -9.30 -6.74
N TRP A 158 0.66 -7.98 -6.79
CA TRP A 158 -0.64 -7.37 -6.62
C TRP A 158 -1.34 -7.28 -7.97
N PHE A 159 -2.63 -7.50 -8.00
CA PHE A 159 -3.49 -7.11 -9.11
C PHE A 159 -4.90 -6.80 -8.62
N GLY A 160 -5.58 -5.94 -9.36
CA GLY A 160 -6.93 -5.50 -9.10
C GLY A 160 -7.56 -4.98 -10.38
N VAL A 161 -8.79 -4.50 -10.31
CA VAL A 161 -9.48 -3.89 -11.45
C VAL A 161 -9.42 -2.37 -11.28
N THR A 162 -8.36 -1.76 -11.82
CA THR A 162 -8.23 -0.29 -11.87
C THR A 162 -9.06 0.27 -13.02
N TYR A 163 -9.02 -0.41 -14.17
CA TYR A 163 -9.79 -0.10 -15.35
C TYR A 163 -10.73 -1.27 -15.69
N PRO A 164 -11.90 -1.03 -16.30
CA PRO A 164 -12.79 -2.11 -16.74
C PRO A 164 -12.08 -3.15 -17.64
N GLU A 165 -11.08 -2.72 -18.40
CA GLU A 165 -10.26 -3.51 -19.32
C GLU A 165 -9.33 -4.49 -18.57
N ASP A 166 -8.99 -4.24 -17.30
CA ASP A 166 -8.16 -5.15 -16.48
C ASP A 166 -8.91 -6.44 -16.09
N ARG A 167 -10.25 -6.42 -16.10
CA ARG A 167 -11.08 -7.52 -15.60
C ARG A 167 -10.80 -8.87 -16.29
N PRO A 168 -10.69 -8.99 -17.61
CA PRO A 168 -10.38 -10.27 -18.26
C PRO A 168 -9.04 -10.85 -17.81
N GLU A 169 -8.02 -10.01 -17.64
CA GLU A 169 -6.70 -10.43 -17.19
C GLU A 169 -6.74 -10.89 -15.71
N VAL A 170 -7.44 -10.18 -14.85
CA VAL A 170 -7.64 -10.58 -13.44
C VAL A 170 -8.32 -11.94 -13.35
N VAL A 171 -9.37 -12.17 -14.14
CA VAL A 171 -10.06 -13.47 -14.18
C VAL A 171 -9.11 -14.58 -14.64
N ALA A 172 -8.32 -14.35 -15.69
CA ALA A 172 -7.34 -15.31 -16.18
C ALA A 172 -6.25 -15.62 -15.15
N LYS A 173 -5.73 -14.61 -14.46
CA LYS A 173 -4.72 -14.78 -13.38
C LYS A 173 -5.29 -15.62 -12.23
N LEU A 174 -6.51 -15.35 -11.78
CA LEU A 174 -7.15 -16.13 -10.71
C LEU A 174 -7.39 -17.59 -11.14
N ALA A 175 -7.87 -17.83 -12.37
CA ALA A 175 -8.04 -19.17 -12.90
C ALA A 175 -6.71 -19.94 -12.92
N ALA A 176 -5.64 -19.31 -13.40
CA ALA A 176 -4.31 -19.93 -13.44
C ALA A 176 -3.79 -20.30 -12.03
N LEU A 177 -4.06 -19.50 -11.00
CA LEU A 177 -3.71 -19.82 -9.61
C LEU A 177 -4.46 -21.05 -9.08
N HIS A 178 -5.72 -21.24 -9.47
CA HIS A 178 -6.48 -22.45 -9.16
C HIS A 178 -5.92 -23.68 -9.90
N GLU A 179 -5.67 -23.57 -11.20
CA GLU A 179 -5.09 -24.65 -12.00
C GLU A 179 -3.73 -25.10 -11.50
N GLN A 180 -2.93 -24.17 -10.97
CA GLN A 180 -1.64 -24.47 -10.33
C GLN A 180 -1.75 -25.04 -8.92
N GLY A 181 -2.97 -25.22 -8.38
CA GLY A 181 -3.22 -25.72 -7.04
C GLY A 181 -2.79 -24.79 -5.91
N GLN A 182 -2.58 -23.49 -6.22
CA GLN A 182 -2.22 -22.50 -5.20
C GLN A 182 -3.43 -22.17 -4.32
N TYR A 183 -4.64 -22.26 -4.87
CA TYR A 183 -5.90 -22.12 -4.16
C TYR A 183 -6.77 -23.35 -4.36
N PRO A 184 -7.46 -23.83 -3.32
CA PRO A 184 -8.37 -24.97 -3.45
C PRO A 184 -9.65 -24.57 -4.19
N ASP A 185 -10.29 -25.55 -4.85
CA ASP A 185 -11.58 -25.36 -5.55
C ASP A 185 -12.71 -24.90 -4.61
N LYS A 186 -12.61 -25.29 -3.33
CA LYS A 186 -13.52 -24.84 -2.27
C LYS A 186 -12.71 -24.30 -1.11
N MET A 187 -12.99 -23.05 -0.75
CA MET A 187 -12.35 -22.41 0.41
C MET A 187 -13.09 -22.68 1.73
N PHE A 188 -14.34 -23.14 1.65
CA PHE A 188 -15.19 -23.47 2.80
C PHE A 188 -15.97 -24.77 2.58
#